data_2489352f8dee915d52f0af49ed774a83
#
_entry.id   2489352f8dee915d52f0af49ed774a83
#
_cell.length_a   1.000
_cell.length_b   1.000
_cell.length_c   1.000
_cell.angle_alpha   90.00
_cell.angle_beta   90.00
_cell.angle_gamma   90.00
#
_symmetry.space_group_name_H-M   'P 1'
#
loop_
_entity.id
_entity.type
_entity.pdbx_description
1 polymer ?
#
loop_
_entity_poly.entity_id
_entity_poly.type
_entity_poly.pdbx_seq_one_letter_code
_entity_poly.pdbx_strand_id
1 'polypeptide(L)'
;HKQLPVYGDGMQIRDWLYVEDHCKAIDMVADGGKIGEVYNVGGHNERPNIFIVKTIIEQLHDRLHDDGISDALIKHVEDRLGHDRRYGIDPTKIKNDLGWYPETPFEKGIVLTIDWYLAHEEWMDHVTSGNYQKYYEEMYKNKAEV
;
A
#
# COMPACT_ATOMS: atom_id res chain seq x y z
N HIS A 1 -8.47 -9.01 17.35
CA HIS A 1 -9.32 -7.88 16.92
C HIS A 1 -8.83 -6.58 17.54
N LYS A 2 -7.94 -5.88 16.84
CA LYS A 2 -7.45 -4.56 17.25
C LYS A 2 -8.22 -3.47 16.52
N GLN A 3 -8.38 -2.31 17.15
CA GLN A 3 -8.97 -1.15 16.49
C GLN A 3 -8.12 -0.71 15.29
N LEU A 4 -8.78 -0.30 14.22
CA LEU A 4 -8.18 0.21 12.98
C LEU A 4 -8.30 1.73 12.98
N PRO A 5 -7.22 2.49 13.29
CA PRO A 5 -7.28 3.93 13.31
C PRO A 5 -7.38 4.48 11.87
N VAL A 6 -8.42 5.29 11.63
CA VAL A 6 -8.65 6.00 10.36
C VAL A 6 -8.55 7.50 10.61
N TYR A 7 -7.64 8.17 9.93
CA TYR A 7 -7.47 9.61 10.05
C TYR A 7 -8.67 10.39 9.51
N GLY A 8 -9.16 11.35 10.29
CA GLY A 8 -10.28 12.21 9.95
C GLY A 8 -11.52 11.41 9.54
N ASP A 9 -12.10 11.74 8.40
CA ASP A 9 -13.26 11.04 7.83
C ASP A 9 -12.89 9.84 6.94
N GLY A 10 -11.59 9.59 6.74
CA GLY A 10 -11.09 8.52 5.87
C GLY A 10 -11.29 8.78 4.37
N MET A 11 -11.73 9.96 3.99
CA MET A 11 -12.05 10.31 2.60
C MET A 11 -10.84 10.82 1.79
N GLN A 12 -9.64 10.73 2.34
CA GLN A 12 -8.42 11.00 1.60
C GLN A 12 -8.25 9.97 0.50
N ILE A 13 -8.08 10.46 -0.72
CA ILE A 13 -7.98 9.63 -1.93
C ILE A 13 -6.51 9.33 -2.23
N ARG A 14 -6.23 8.07 -2.53
CA ARG A 14 -4.91 7.59 -2.98
C ARG A 14 -5.09 6.74 -4.24
N ASP A 15 -4.04 6.69 -5.06
CA ASP A 15 -3.98 5.82 -6.22
C ASP A 15 -3.34 4.49 -5.80
N TRP A 16 -4.14 3.43 -5.85
CA TRP A 16 -3.78 2.09 -5.36
C TRP A 16 -3.25 1.24 -6.50
N LEU A 17 -1.97 0.88 -6.41
CA LEU A 17 -1.27 0.11 -7.44
C LEU A 17 -0.88 -1.26 -6.88
N TYR A 18 -1.17 -2.31 -7.65
CA TYR A 18 -0.73 -3.66 -7.29
C TYR A 18 0.80 -3.78 -7.36
N VAL A 19 1.37 -4.48 -6.37
CA VAL A 19 2.82 -4.50 -6.17
C VAL A 19 3.60 -5.06 -7.36
N GLU A 20 3.08 -6.09 -8.04
CA GLU A 20 3.77 -6.67 -9.22
C GLU A 20 3.76 -5.70 -10.40
N ASP A 21 2.67 -4.94 -10.61
CA ASP A 21 2.65 -3.91 -11.66
C ASP A 21 3.66 -2.80 -11.34
N HIS A 22 3.83 -2.45 -10.05
CA HIS A 22 4.86 -1.51 -9.63
C HIS A 22 6.29 -2.06 -9.87
N CYS A 23 6.54 -3.32 -9.52
CA CYS A 23 7.83 -3.96 -9.76
C CYS A 23 8.17 -4.00 -11.26
N LYS A 24 7.19 -4.32 -12.13
CA LYS A 24 7.36 -4.26 -13.58
C LYS A 24 7.74 -2.85 -14.05
N ALA A 25 7.10 -1.80 -13.50
CA ALA A 25 7.45 -0.42 -13.85
C ALA A 25 8.90 -0.10 -13.49
N ILE A 26 9.35 -0.50 -12.29
CA ILE A 26 10.74 -0.29 -11.84
C ILE A 26 11.72 -1.01 -12.77
N ASP A 27 11.45 -2.26 -13.10
CA ASP A 27 12.28 -3.09 -13.98
C ASP A 27 12.40 -2.44 -15.38
N MET A 28 11.28 -2.04 -15.97
CA MET A 28 11.25 -1.37 -17.28
C MET A 28 11.98 -0.03 -17.28
N VAL A 29 11.90 0.74 -16.17
CA VAL A 29 12.65 2.00 -16.04
C VAL A 29 14.14 1.73 -15.88
N ALA A 30 14.54 0.68 -15.15
CA ALA A 30 15.93 0.31 -14.97
C ALA A 30 16.58 -0.15 -16.29
N ASP A 31 15.84 -0.87 -17.13
CA ASP A 31 16.32 -1.42 -18.39
C ASP A 31 16.27 -0.41 -19.55
N GLY A 32 15.18 0.35 -19.69
CA GLY A 32 14.92 1.21 -20.85
C GLY A 32 14.66 2.68 -20.57
N GLY A 33 14.73 3.10 -19.31
CA GLY A 33 14.47 4.50 -18.90
C GLY A 33 15.56 5.46 -19.40
N LYS A 34 15.16 6.68 -19.75
CA LYS A 34 16.11 7.73 -20.14
C LYS A 34 16.83 8.24 -18.91
N ILE A 35 18.17 8.28 -18.97
CA ILE A 35 19.03 8.75 -17.87
C ILE A 35 18.71 10.22 -17.54
N GLY A 36 18.50 10.50 -16.24
CA GLY A 36 18.17 11.84 -15.75
C GLY A 36 16.69 12.19 -15.81
N GLU A 37 15.83 11.30 -16.34
CA GLU A 37 14.39 11.50 -16.42
C GLU A 37 13.65 10.91 -15.20
N VAL A 38 12.48 11.47 -14.91
CA VAL A 38 11.58 11.00 -13.85
C VAL A 38 10.33 10.39 -14.49
N TYR A 39 9.90 9.25 -13.96
CA TYR A 39 8.69 8.55 -14.39
C TYR A 39 7.72 8.42 -13.23
N ASN A 40 6.51 8.94 -13.41
CA ASN A 40 5.41 8.70 -12.48
C ASN A 40 4.81 7.33 -12.75
N VAL A 41 4.54 6.58 -11.69
CA VAL A 41 3.93 5.26 -11.75
C VAL A 41 2.64 5.28 -10.95
N GLY A 42 1.51 5.08 -11.59
CA GLY A 42 0.18 5.15 -10.98
C GLY A 42 -0.75 4.05 -11.48
N GLY A 43 -1.72 3.69 -10.64
CA GLY A 43 -2.61 2.55 -10.85
C GLY A 43 -3.91 2.87 -11.59
N HIS A 44 -4.26 4.14 -11.77
CA HIS A 44 -5.60 4.59 -12.17
C HIS A 44 -6.72 4.03 -11.28
N ASN A 45 -6.40 3.68 -10.04
CA ASN A 45 -7.29 3.09 -9.04
C ASN A 45 -7.50 4.03 -7.85
N GLU A 46 -7.90 5.26 -8.12
CA GLU A 46 -8.15 6.25 -7.07
C GLU A 46 -9.35 5.84 -6.20
N ARG A 47 -9.11 5.63 -4.91
CA ARG A 47 -10.13 5.25 -3.92
C ARG A 47 -9.90 5.97 -2.59
N PRO A 48 -10.96 6.32 -1.85
CA PRO A 48 -10.85 6.81 -0.48
C PRO A 48 -10.26 5.74 0.46
N ASN A 49 -9.47 6.16 1.43
CA ASN A 49 -8.88 5.23 2.41
C ASN A 49 -9.94 4.41 3.16
N ILE A 50 -11.07 5.03 3.52
CA ILE A 50 -12.18 4.31 4.21
C ILE A 50 -12.74 3.19 3.35
N PHE A 51 -12.81 3.36 2.02
CA PHE A 51 -13.23 2.31 1.09
C PHE A 51 -12.28 1.10 1.17
N ILE A 52 -10.96 1.35 1.20
CA ILE A 52 -9.96 0.28 1.28
C ILE A 52 -10.09 -0.49 2.60
N VAL A 53 -10.22 0.24 3.72
CA VAL A 53 -10.38 -0.38 5.05
C VAL A 53 -11.60 -1.28 5.08
N LYS A 54 -12.74 -0.82 4.59
CA LYS A 54 -13.98 -1.62 4.53
C LYS A 54 -13.85 -2.82 3.60
N THR A 55 -13.22 -2.66 2.44
CA THR A 55 -12.96 -3.78 1.53
C THR A 55 -12.10 -4.86 2.20
N ILE A 56 -11.05 -4.46 2.93
CA ILE A 56 -10.20 -5.42 3.66
C ILE A 56 -10.99 -6.13 4.77
N ILE A 57 -11.80 -5.40 5.54
CA ILE A 57 -12.67 -5.97 6.58
C ILE A 57 -13.60 -7.03 5.97
N GLU A 58 -14.34 -6.68 4.93
CA GLU A 58 -15.27 -7.58 4.23
C GLU A 58 -14.54 -8.85 3.73
N GLN A 59 -13.43 -8.66 3.04
CA GLN A 59 -12.66 -9.77 2.48
C GLN A 59 -12.07 -10.70 3.56
N LEU A 60 -11.64 -10.17 4.70
CA LEU A 60 -11.13 -10.98 5.82
C LEU A 60 -12.26 -11.65 6.59
N HIS A 61 -13.38 -10.96 6.83
CA HIS A 61 -14.57 -11.55 7.43
C HIS A 61 -15.02 -12.80 6.67
N ASP A 62 -15.16 -12.68 5.34
CA ASP A 62 -15.62 -13.77 4.48
C ASP A 62 -14.64 -14.96 4.44
N ARG A 63 -13.33 -14.71 4.44
CA ARG A 63 -12.32 -15.78 4.39
C ARG A 63 -12.14 -16.50 5.72
N LEU A 64 -12.19 -15.75 6.81
CA LEU A 64 -11.89 -16.28 8.15
C LEU A 64 -13.16 -16.71 8.90
N HIS A 65 -14.35 -16.38 8.38
CA HIS A 65 -15.65 -16.63 9.02
C HIS A 65 -15.69 -16.11 10.47
N ASP A 66 -15.14 -14.91 10.69
CA ASP A 66 -14.96 -14.31 12.00
C ASP A 66 -15.82 -13.04 12.14
N ASP A 67 -16.91 -13.15 12.88
CA ASP A 67 -17.87 -12.06 13.15
C ASP A 67 -17.24 -10.87 13.92
N GLY A 68 -16.11 -11.08 14.59
CA GLY A 68 -15.35 -10.01 15.23
C GLY A 68 -14.62 -9.09 14.23
N ILE A 69 -14.48 -9.51 12.97
CA ILE A 69 -13.92 -8.70 11.88
C ILE A 69 -15.06 -7.95 11.20
N SER A 70 -15.29 -6.71 11.64
CA SER A 70 -16.41 -5.90 11.17
C SER A 70 -16.06 -4.40 11.18
N ASP A 71 -16.95 -3.56 10.64
CA ASP A 71 -16.83 -2.10 10.68
C ASP A 71 -16.71 -1.54 12.11
N ALA A 72 -17.12 -2.29 13.14
CA ALA A 72 -16.95 -1.91 14.54
C ALA A 72 -15.47 -1.77 14.96
N LEU A 73 -14.55 -2.34 14.22
CA LEU A 73 -13.10 -2.16 14.43
C LEU A 73 -12.61 -0.78 13.98
N ILE A 74 -13.34 -0.07 13.11
CA ILE A 74 -12.94 1.24 12.60
C ILE A 74 -13.06 2.28 13.72
N LYS A 75 -11.96 3.00 13.96
CA LYS A 75 -11.91 4.11 14.90
C LYS A 75 -11.39 5.34 14.19
N HIS A 76 -12.26 6.34 14.01
CA HIS A 76 -11.83 7.63 13.49
C HIS A 76 -10.97 8.35 14.55
N VAL A 77 -9.81 8.84 14.13
CA VAL A 77 -8.85 9.60 14.95
C VAL A 77 -8.63 10.97 14.34
N GLU A 78 -8.05 11.89 15.12
CA GLU A 78 -7.71 13.24 14.62
C GLU A 78 -6.87 13.17 13.35
N ASP A 79 -7.20 14.01 12.37
CA ASP A 79 -6.48 14.03 11.10
C ASP A 79 -5.10 14.69 11.26
N ARG A 80 -4.17 14.31 10.41
CA ARG A 80 -2.82 14.85 10.41
C ARG A 80 -2.82 16.28 9.86
N LEU A 81 -2.05 17.15 10.46
CA LEU A 81 -1.82 18.49 9.93
C LEU A 81 -1.19 18.41 8.52
N GLY A 82 -1.76 19.14 7.57
CA GLY A 82 -1.29 19.12 6.18
C GLY A 82 -1.60 17.82 5.41
N HIS A 83 -2.58 17.03 5.85
CA HIS A 83 -2.96 15.79 5.19
C HIS A 83 -3.63 16.06 3.84
N ASP A 84 -2.94 15.79 2.75
CA ASP A 84 -3.46 15.98 1.41
C ASP A 84 -4.72 15.17 1.16
N ARG A 85 -5.74 15.86 0.63
CA ARG A 85 -7.05 15.27 0.36
C ARG A 85 -7.00 14.25 -0.77
N ARG A 86 -6.16 14.48 -1.80
CA ARG A 86 -6.08 13.59 -2.97
C ARG A 86 -4.68 13.57 -3.56
N TYR A 87 -4.23 12.37 -3.89
CA TYR A 87 -3.14 12.13 -4.83
C TYR A 87 -3.72 11.47 -6.09
N GLY A 88 -3.54 12.16 -7.23
CA GLY A 88 -3.79 11.62 -8.55
C GLY A 88 -2.46 11.56 -9.31
N ILE A 89 -2.16 10.42 -9.90
CA ILE A 89 -0.88 10.19 -10.57
C ILE A 89 -1.14 10.04 -12.06
N ASP A 90 -0.39 10.78 -12.88
CA ASP A 90 -0.42 10.66 -14.34
C ASP A 90 0.77 9.82 -14.83
N PRO A 91 0.54 8.55 -15.25
CA PRO A 91 1.58 7.68 -15.77
C PRO A 91 1.75 7.78 -17.29
N THR A 92 1.23 8.82 -17.95
CA THR A 92 1.25 8.95 -19.42
C THR A 92 2.67 8.88 -19.99
N LYS A 93 3.65 9.48 -19.31
CA LYS A 93 5.04 9.48 -19.76
C LYS A 93 5.65 8.08 -19.80
N ILE A 94 5.53 7.31 -18.72
CA ILE A 94 6.05 5.94 -18.69
C ILE A 94 5.38 5.05 -19.73
N LYS A 95 4.08 5.22 -19.95
CA LYS A 95 3.35 4.51 -20.99
C LYS A 95 3.89 4.83 -22.38
N ASN A 96 4.11 6.11 -22.69
CA ASN A 96 4.55 6.54 -24.01
C ASN A 96 6.01 6.18 -24.28
N ASP A 97 6.88 6.32 -23.28
CA ASP A 97 8.32 6.09 -23.44
C ASP A 97 8.69 4.60 -23.36
N LEU A 98 8.03 3.83 -22.49
CA LEU A 98 8.40 2.46 -22.16
C LEU A 98 7.28 1.43 -22.41
N GLY A 99 6.07 1.87 -22.76
CA GLY A 99 4.94 0.96 -22.99
C GLY A 99 4.30 0.40 -21.72
N TRP A 100 4.73 0.83 -20.54
CA TRP A 100 4.18 0.35 -19.27
C TRP A 100 2.78 0.95 -18.98
N TYR A 101 1.90 0.12 -18.48
CA TYR A 101 0.63 0.53 -17.86
C TYR A 101 0.22 -0.50 -16.79
N PRO A 102 -0.60 -0.13 -15.78
CA PRO A 102 -1.08 -1.08 -14.77
C PRO A 102 -2.06 -2.08 -15.39
N GLU A 103 -1.79 -3.37 -15.24
CA GLU A 103 -2.58 -4.46 -15.79
C GLU A 103 -3.59 -5.03 -14.80
N THR A 104 -3.37 -4.78 -13.50
CA THR A 104 -4.15 -5.39 -12.42
C THR A 104 -5.17 -4.38 -11.87
N PRO A 105 -6.49 -4.56 -12.11
CA PRO A 105 -7.50 -3.71 -11.52
C PRO A 105 -7.53 -3.90 -9.99
N PHE A 106 -8.00 -2.85 -9.28
CA PHE A 106 -8.00 -2.82 -7.82
C PHE A 106 -8.66 -4.06 -7.21
N GLU A 107 -9.82 -4.45 -7.71
CA GLU A 107 -10.63 -5.56 -7.18
C GLU A 107 -9.88 -6.90 -7.23
N LYS A 108 -9.03 -7.09 -8.22
CA LYS A 108 -8.17 -8.27 -8.33
C LYS A 108 -6.93 -8.13 -7.46
N GLY A 109 -6.27 -6.97 -7.50
CA GLY A 109 -5.02 -6.73 -6.78
C GLY A 109 -5.19 -6.81 -5.26
N ILE A 110 -6.30 -6.29 -4.71
CA ILE A 110 -6.55 -6.34 -3.27
C ILE A 110 -6.78 -7.78 -2.78
N VAL A 111 -7.48 -8.60 -3.57
CA VAL A 111 -7.71 -10.02 -3.27
C VAL A 111 -6.38 -10.76 -3.23
N LEU A 112 -5.55 -10.62 -4.28
CA LEU A 112 -4.23 -11.25 -4.34
C LEU A 112 -3.34 -10.83 -3.18
N THR A 113 -3.40 -9.57 -2.79
CA THR A 113 -2.64 -9.03 -1.65
C THR A 113 -3.08 -9.66 -0.34
N ILE A 114 -4.39 -9.73 -0.08
CA ILE A 114 -4.94 -10.36 1.14
C ILE A 114 -4.57 -11.84 1.19
N ASP A 115 -4.78 -12.57 0.09
CA ASP A 115 -4.47 -14.00 0.02
C ASP A 115 -2.99 -14.26 0.26
N TRP A 116 -2.10 -13.39 -0.24
CA TRP A 116 -0.67 -13.48 0.01
C TRP A 116 -0.35 -13.32 1.50
N TYR A 117 -0.91 -12.31 2.18
CA TYR A 117 -0.67 -12.10 3.61
C TYR A 117 -1.19 -13.27 4.45
N LEU A 118 -2.36 -13.82 4.13
CA LEU A 118 -2.91 -14.97 4.83
C LEU A 118 -2.06 -16.25 4.64
N ALA A 119 -1.40 -16.38 3.49
CA ALA A 119 -0.51 -17.50 3.22
C ALA A 119 0.91 -17.33 3.80
N HIS A 120 1.28 -16.16 4.32
CA HIS A 120 2.63 -15.84 4.77
C HIS A 120 2.65 -15.27 6.21
N GLU A 121 1.95 -15.93 7.13
CA GLU A 121 1.87 -15.53 8.54
C GLU A 121 3.24 -15.48 9.22
N GLU A 122 4.10 -16.46 8.96
CA GLU A 122 5.48 -16.49 9.52
C GLU A 122 6.29 -15.25 9.10
N TRP A 123 6.12 -14.81 7.86
CA TRP A 123 6.78 -13.58 7.39
C TRP A 123 6.23 -12.35 8.13
N MET A 124 4.91 -12.25 8.30
CA MET A 124 4.28 -11.16 9.07
C MET A 124 4.77 -11.14 10.52
N ASP A 125 4.81 -12.30 11.18
CA ASP A 125 5.29 -12.43 12.55
C ASP A 125 6.75 -12.00 12.67
N HIS A 126 7.59 -12.41 11.73
CA HIS A 126 9.00 -11.99 11.71
C HIS A 126 9.15 -10.47 11.57
N VAL A 127 8.42 -9.82 10.66
CA VAL A 127 8.47 -8.37 10.44
C VAL A 127 7.88 -7.60 11.60
N THR A 128 6.78 -8.09 12.22
CA THR A 128 6.08 -7.40 13.32
C THR A 128 6.65 -7.70 14.71
N SER A 129 7.49 -8.71 14.85
CA SER A 129 8.06 -9.17 16.14
C SER A 129 8.98 -8.18 16.86
N GLY A 130 9.31 -7.05 16.21
CA GLY A 130 10.26 -6.05 16.73
C GLY A 130 11.73 -6.41 16.54
N ASN A 131 12.06 -7.60 16.05
CA ASN A 131 13.45 -7.98 15.75
C ASN A 131 14.05 -7.09 14.66
N TYR A 132 13.24 -6.65 13.71
CA TYR A 132 13.63 -5.69 12.68
C TYR A 132 13.99 -4.32 13.30
N GLN A 133 13.26 -3.87 14.32
CA GLN A 133 13.55 -2.62 15.03
C GLN A 133 14.89 -2.70 15.76
N LYS A 134 15.20 -3.82 16.42
CA LYS A 134 16.51 -4.05 17.06
C LYS A 134 17.64 -4.05 16.04
N TYR A 135 17.47 -4.74 14.93
CA TYR A 135 18.44 -4.73 13.83
C TYR A 135 18.65 -3.32 13.27
N TYR A 136 17.58 -2.56 13.10
CA TYR A 136 17.63 -1.17 12.64
C TYR A 136 18.35 -0.28 13.65
N GLU A 137 18.04 -0.38 14.94
CA GLU A 137 18.73 0.34 16.00
C GLU A 137 20.22 0.00 16.05
N GLU A 138 20.60 -1.28 15.92
CA GLU A 138 22.00 -1.72 15.89
C GLU A 138 22.74 -1.18 14.66
N MET A 139 22.11 -1.21 13.48
CA MET A 139 22.67 -0.71 12.22
C MET A 139 22.91 0.81 12.24
N TYR A 140 22.07 1.57 12.95
CA TYR A 140 22.10 3.04 12.95
C TYR A 140 22.71 3.64 14.24
N LYS A 141 22.88 2.86 15.32
CA LYS A 141 23.55 3.31 16.55
C LYS A 141 24.97 3.82 16.32
N ASN A 142 25.64 3.39 15.27
CA ASN A 142 27.02 3.76 14.95
C ASN A 142 27.14 4.74 13.76
N LYS A 143 26.02 5.21 13.23
CA LYS A 143 26.01 6.31 12.24
C LYS A 143 25.60 7.59 12.95
N ALA A 144 26.45 8.02 13.88
CA ALA A 144 26.37 9.38 14.40
C ALA A 144 26.63 10.34 13.27
N GLU A 145 25.70 11.26 13.13
CA GLU A 145 25.79 12.65 12.65
C GLU A 145 27.06 13.01 11.84
N VAL A 146 26.85 13.15 10.54
CA VAL A 146 27.72 14.00 9.68
C VAL A 146 26.99 15.31 9.40
#